data_ccb4df5ce5e75863146d10ba49cbeec6
#
_entry.id   ccb4df5ce5e75863146d10ba49cbeec6
#
_cell.length_a   1.000
_cell.length_b   1.000
_cell.length_c   1.000
_cell.angle_alpha   90.00
_cell.angle_beta   90.00
_cell.angle_gamma   90.00
#
_symmetry.space_group_name_H-M   'P 1'
#
loop_
_entity.id
_entity.type
_entity.pdbx_description
1 polymer ?
#
loop_
_entity_poly.entity_id
_entity_poly.type
_entity_poly.pdbx_seq_one_letter_code
_entity_poly.pdbx_strand_id
1 'polypeptide(L)'
;MSENKKLERDIESTVASKLLVICVDRDDDVGKKAGITTPVVGRDSCINAAQRLALEDPEDADSNSIFYAVKTYEDLISKGYNVEVVVVAGVDKRGVQADEKIVNEIKSVLQIFSANGAVIVSDGEDDEMVIPVIQNVIPVVSVQRVVMQVSRTIEHSYAVFGK
;
A
#
# COMPACT_ATOMS: atom_id res chain seq x y z
N MET A 1 13.03 -12.11 -13.44
CA MET A 1 11.98 -12.82 -12.69
C MET A 1 10.85 -11.83 -12.40
N SER A 2 9.61 -12.23 -12.61
CA SER A 2 8.48 -11.36 -12.32
C SER A 2 8.37 -11.09 -10.81
N GLU A 3 7.88 -9.91 -10.44
CA GLU A 3 7.68 -9.54 -9.03
C GLU A 3 6.78 -10.55 -8.30
N ASN A 4 5.78 -11.10 -9.01
CA ASN A 4 4.91 -12.13 -8.45
C ASN A 4 5.68 -13.39 -8.00
N LYS A 5 6.64 -13.86 -8.79
CA LYS A 5 7.46 -15.02 -8.40
C LYS A 5 8.37 -14.72 -7.22
N LYS A 6 8.83 -13.47 -7.11
CA LYS A 6 9.60 -13.04 -5.94
C LYS A 6 8.73 -13.04 -4.70
N LEU A 7 7.53 -12.44 -4.79
CA LEU A 7 6.56 -12.41 -3.70
C LEU A 7 6.21 -13.83 -3.21
N GLU A 8 5.93 -14.75 -4.13
CA GLU A 8 5.64 -16.14 -3.78
C GLU A 8 6.77 -16.78 -2.99
N ARG A 9 8.01 -16.61 -3.45
CA ARG A 9 9.17 -17.17 -2.74
C ARG A 9 9.38 -16.55 -1.38
N ASP A 10 9.19 -15.23 -1.26
CA ASP A 10 9.32 -14.54 0.00
C ASP A 10 8.31 -15.08 1.03
N ILE A 11 7.08 -15.34 0.59
CA ILE A 11 6.03 -15.92 1.43
C ILE A 11 6.30 -17.39 1.75
N GLU A 12 6.67 -18.20 0.76
CA GLU A 12 6.96 -19.62 0.94
C GLU A 12 8.15 -19.87 1.88
N SER A 13 9.08 -18.93 1.96
CA SER A 13 10.21 -19.02 2.88
C SER A 13 9.82 -18.73 4.34
N THR A 14 8.59 -18.28 4.59
CA THR A 14 8.08 -17.94 5.91
C THR A 14 7.02 -18.94 6.37
N VAL A 15 6.75 -18.98 7.67
CA VAL A 15 5.68 -19.79 8.25
C VAL A 15 4.34 -19.04 8.25
N ALA A 16 4.30 -17.84 7.66
CA ALA A 16 3.11 -17.01 7.64
C ALA A 16 2.02 -17.63 6.76
N SER A 17 0.87 -17.94 7.35
CA SER A 17 -0.30 -18.52 6.67
C SER A 17 -1.45 -17.53 6.56
N LYS A 18 -1.43 -16.46 7.31
CA LYS A 18 -2.46 -15.42 7.37
C LYS A 18 -1.78 -14.07 7.17
N LEU A 19 -2.06 -13.45 6.03
CA LEU A 19 -1.31 -12.30 5.54
C LEU A 19 -2.15 -11.02 5.56
N LEU A 20 -1.50 -9.92 5.89
CA LEU A 20 -2.08 -8.58 5.77
C LEU A 20 -1.33 -7.82 4.68
N VAL A 21 -2.02 -7.46 3.61
CA VAL A 21 -1.47 -6.55 2.59
C VAL A 21 -1.71 -5.13 3.07
N ILE A 22 -0.66 -4.37 3.28
CA ILE A 22 -0.70 -3.03 3.86
C ILE A 22 -0.21 -2.02 2.82
N CYS A 23 -1.10 -1.15 2.37
CA CYS A 23 -0.73 0.03 1.61
C CYS A 23 -0.45 1.17 2.59
N VAL A 24 0.76 1.71 2.54
CA VAL A 24 1.21 2.77 3.47
C VAL A 24 1.10 4.12 2.80
N ASP A 25 0.40 5.05 3.44
CA ASP A 25 0.24 6.45 3.03
C ASP A 25 0.73 7.34 4.18
N ARG A 26 2.04 7.52 4.27
CA ARG A 26 2.68 8.10 5.46
C ARG A 26 2.27 9.54 5.75
N ASP A 27 2.01 10.33 4.71
CA ASP A 27 1.65 11.75 4.82
C ASP A 27 0.15 12.04 4.75
N ASP A 28 -0.67 10.99 4.77
CA ASP A 28 -2.14 11.05 4.79
C ASP A 28 -2.75 11.77 3.57
N ASP A 29 -2.29 11.44 2.38
CA ASP A 29 -2.88 11.98 1.16
C ASP A 29 -4.35 11.58 0.99
N VAL A 30 -4.71 10.36 1.40
CA VAL A 30 -6.12 9.90 1.35
C VAL A 30 -7.03 10.76 2.23
N GLY A 31 -6.54 11.21 3.37
CA GLY A 31 -7.28 12.12 4.24
C GLY A 31 -7.31 13.54 3.71
N LYS A 32 -6.16 14.09 3.38
CA LYS A 32 -6.02 15.47 2.91
C LYS A 32 -6.74 15.74 1.59
N LYS A 33 -6.63 14.84 0.62
CA LYS A 33 -7.15 15.02 -0.74
C LYS A 33 -8.57 14.49 -0.92
N ALA A 34 -8.91 13.38 -0.29
CA ALA A 34 -10.19 12.71 -0.50
C ALA A 34 -11.08 12.63 0.75
N GLY A 35 -10.63 13.16 1.88
CA GLY A 35 -11.41 13.16 3.12
C GLY A 35 -11.69 11.76 3.68
N ILE A 36 -10.81 10.81 3.40
CA ILE A 36 -10.99 9.41 3.81
C ILE A 36 -10.32 9.19 5.16
N THR A 37 -11.05 8.57 6.08
CA THR A 37 -10.53 8.17 7.39
C THR A 37 -9.88 6.80 7.30
N THR A 38 -8.67 6.66 7.82
CA THR A 38 -7.93 5.39 7.89
C THR A 38 -8.05 4.77 9.30
N PRO A 39 -7.82 3.45 9.47
CA PRO A 39 -7.50 2.51 8.41
C PRO A 39 -8.70 2.21 7.51
N VAL A 40 -8.41 1.97 6.23
CA VAL A 40 -9.41 1.51 5.26
C VAL A 40 -9.23 0.00 5.12
N VAL A 41 -10.23 -0.78 5.51
CA VAL A 41 -10.11 -2.24 5.61
C VAL A 41 -11.01 -2.92 4.58
N GLY A 42 -10.42 -3.85 3.85
CA GLY A 42 -11.14 -4.69 2.91
C GLY A 42 -11.06 -4.21 1.47
N ARG A 43 -11.25 -5.16 0.56
CA ARG A 43 -11.12 -4.95 -0.88
C ARG A 43 -12.00 -3.82 -1.39
N ASP A 44 -13.29 -3.87 -1.12
CA ASP A 44 -14.24 -2.90 -1.71
C ASP A 44 -14.04 -1.50 -1.14
N SER A 45 -13.74 -1.40 0.15
CA SER A 45 -13.42 -0.12 0.79
C SER A 45 -12.12 0.49 0.25
N CYS A 46 -11.12 -0.35 0.00
CA CYS A 46 -9.84 0.10 -0.58
C CYS A 46 -10.05 0.56 -2.03
N ILE A 47 -10.84 -0.15 -2.83
CA ILE A 47 -11.16 0.27 -4.21
C ILE A 47 -11.89 1.62 -4.19
N ASN A 48 -12.86 1.80 -3.32
CA ASN A 48 -13.58 3.06 -3.17
C ASN A 48 -12.61 4.20 -2.82
N ALA A 49 -11.72 3.98 -1.87
CA ALA A 49 -10.71 4.96 -1.48
C ALA A 49 -9.80 5.35 -2.65
N ALA A 50 -9.32 4.36 -3.40
CA ALA A 50 -8.48 4.59 -4.57
C ALA A 50 -9.20 5.38 -5.66
N GLN A 51 -10.46 5.07 -5.94
CA GLN A 51 -11.27 5.78 -6.93
C GLN A 51 -11.50 7.23 -6.51
N ARG A 52 -11.85 7.48 -5.26
CA ARG A 52 -12.07 8.83 -4.75
C ARG A 52 -10.79 9.65 -4.82
N LEU A 53 -9.66 9.08 -4.43
CA LEU A 53 -8.37 9.75 -4.50
C LEU A 53 -7.98 10.08 -5.96
N ALA A 54 -8.18 9.14 -6.88
CA ALA A 54 -7.89 9.35 -8.30
C ALA A 54 -8.77 10.44 -8.93
N LEU A 55 -10.02 10.57 -8.49
CA LEU A 55 -10.92 11.63 -8.97
C LEU A 55 -10.52 13.01 -8.44
N GLU A 56 -10.01 13.08 -7.22
CA GLU A 56 -9.56 14.34 -6.62
C GLU A 56 -8.19 14.77 -7.15
N ASP A 57 -7.30 13.82 -7.39
CA ASP A 57 -5.96 14.07 -7.91
C ASP A 57 -5.53 12.96 -8.88
N PRO A 58 -5.89 13.08 -10.19
CA PRO A 58 -5.59 12.04 -11.17
C PRO A 58 -4.10 11.80 -11.40
N GLU A 59 -3.24 12.73 -11.02
CA GLU A 59 -1.79 12.61 -11.20
C GLU A 59 -1.09 11.99 -9.98
N ASP A 60 -1.80 11.78 -8.86
CA ASP A 60 -1.21 11.24 -7.65
C ASP A 60 -1.00 9.72 -7.77
N ALA A 61 0.21 9.28 -7.46
CA ALA A 61 0.59 7.88 -7.49
C ALA A 61 -0.06 7.05 -6.37
N ASP A 62 -0.59 7.69 -5.33
CA ASP A 62 -1.14 6.98 -4.17
C ASP A 62 -2.35 6.13 -4.53
N SER A 63 -3.20 6.59 -5.46
CA SER A 63 -4.33 5.80 -5.96
C SER A 63 -3.85 4.50 -6.63
N ASN A 64 -2.77 4.57 -7.40
CA ASN A 64 -2.18 3.40 -8.04
C ASN A 64 -1.61 2.40 -7.02
N SER A 65 -1.03 2.90 -5.94
CA SER A 65 -0.51 2.06 -4.86
C SER A 65 -1.64 1.29 -4.18
N ILE A 66 -2.79 1.92 -3.97
CA ILE A 66 -3.96 1.25 -3.40
C ILE A 66 -4.49 0.19 -4.35
N PHE A 67 -4.63 0.48 -5.63
CA PHE A 67 -5.04 -0.51 -6.63
C PHE A 67 -4.06 -1.68 -6.72
N TYR A 68 -2.76 -1.39 -6.64
CA TYR A 68 -1.73 -2.43 -6.61
C TYR A 68 -1.87 -3.34 -5.37
N ALA A 69 -2.16 -2.76 -4.22
CA ALA A 69 -2.40 -3.52 -3.00
C ALA A 69 -3.62 -4.44 -3.14
N VAL A 70 -4.70 -3.94 -3.74
CA VAL A 70 -5.90 -4.74 -4.02
C VAL A 70 -5.58 -5.89 -4.98
N LYS A 71 -4.80 -5.62 -6.04
CA LYS A 71 -4.38 -6.67 -6.96
C LYS A 71 -3.52 -7.72 -6.27
N THR A 72 -2.59 -7.32 -5.44
CA THR A 72 -1.76 -8.23 -4.63
C THR A 72 -2.65 -9.11 -3.74
N TYR A 73 -3.63 -8.52 -3.08
CA TYR A 73 -4.62 -9.24 -2.29
C TYR A 73 -5.36 -10.30 -3.11
N GLU A 74 -5.87 -9.92 -4.29
CA GLU A 74 -6.61 -10.84 -5.16
C GLU A 74 -5.73 -12.00 -5.64
N ASP A 75 -4.48 -11.71 -6.01
CA ASP A 75 -3.52 -12.73 -6.44
C ASP A 75 -3.22 -13.73 -5.32
N LEU A 76 -3.04 -13.25 -4.09
CA LEU A 76 -2.79 -14.12 -2.94
C LEU A 76 -4.02 -14.96 -2.57
N ILE A 77 -5.21 -14.39 -2.62
CA ILE A 77 -6.47 -15.14 -2.42
C ILE A 77 -6.59 -16.26 -3.45
N SER A 78 -6.30 -15.98 -4.72
CA SER A 78 -6.39 -16.99 -5.80
C SER A 78 -5.41 -18.15 -5.60
N LYS A 79 -4.32 -17.92 -4.85
CA LYS A 79 -3.33 -18.96 -4.50
C LYS A 79 -3.65 -19.71 -3.21
N GLY A 80 -4.78 -19.41 -2.57
CA GLY A 80 -5.24 -20.12 -1.38
C GLY A 80 -4.77 -19.52 -0.04
N TYR A 81 -4.12 -18.36 -0.04
CA TYR A 81 -3.76 -17.69 1.21
C TYR A 81 -4.97 -17.05 1.87
N ASN A 82 -4.96 -16.99 3.19
CA ASN A 82 -5.91 -16.22 3.96
C ASN A 82 -5.38 -14.80 4.12
N VAL A 83 -6.02 -13.83 3.46
CA VAL A 83 -5.48 -12.48 3.28
C VAL A 83 -6.53 -11.42 3.53
N GLU A 84 -6.12 -10.31 4.12
CA GLU A 84 -6.88 -9.07 4.13
C GLU A 84 -6.03 -7.94 3.55
N VAL A 85 -6.67 -6.88 3.04
CA VAL A 85 -6.01 -5.69 2.51
C VAL A 85 -6.46 -4.46 3.28
N VAL A 86 -5.50 -3.56 3.54
CA VAL A 86 -5.74 -2.36 4.33
C VAL A 86 -4.90 -1.19 3.82
N VAL A 87 -5.47 0.01 3.90
CA VAL A 87 -4.72 1.26 3.75
C VAL A 87 -4.56 1.88 5.13
N VAL A 88 -3.33 2.18 5.49
CA VAL A 88 -2.99 2.88 6.73
C VAL A 88 -2.32 4.20 6.38
N ALA A 89 -2.54 5.21 7.20
CA ALA A 89 -1.99 6.53 6.96
C ALA A 89 -1.34 7.10 8.21
N GLY A 90 -0.29 7.89 7.97
CA GLY A 90 0.33 8.71 8.99
C GLY A 90 -0.39 10.04 9.17
N VAL A 91 0.39 11.08 9.39
CA VAL A 91 -0.08 12.46 9.50
C VAL A 91 0.70 13.32 8.52
N ASP A 92 0.15 14.50 8.21
CA ASP A 92 0.79 15.44 7.29
C ASP A 92 2.21 15.83 7.74
N LYS A 93 2.43 15.92 9.03
CA LYS A 93 3.76 16.16 9.60
C LYS A 93 4.50 14.85 9.76
N ARG A 94 5.61 14.72 9.03
CA ARG A 94 6.48 13.54 9.11
C ARG A 94 7.08 13.39 10.51
N GLY A 95 7.47 12.17 10.84
CA GLY A 95 8.20 11.83 12.05
C GLY A 95 7.48 10.86 12.95
N VAL A 96 7.78 10.92 14.23
CA VAL A 96 7.32 9.95 15.24
C VAL A 96 5.80 9.85 15.30
N GLN A 97 5.08 10.96 15.19
CA GLN A 97 3.62 10.96 15.24
C GLN A 97 2.99 10.23 14.07
N ALA A 98 3.55 10.38 12.86
CA ALA A 98 3.09 9.66 11.69
C ALA A 98 3.29 8.15 11.86
N ASP A 99 4.46 7.76 12.34
CA ASP A 99 4.81 6.36 12.56
C ASP A 99 3.94 5.73 13.68
N GLU A 100 3.71 6.45 14.76
CA GLU A 100 2.81 6.00 15.85
C GLU A 100 1.38 5.78 15.35
N LYS A 101 0.86 6.71 14.54
CA LYS A 101 -0.48 6.58 13.98
C LYS A 101 -0.58 5.32 13.10
N ILE A 102 0.39 5.10 12.21
CA ILE A 102 0.43 3.93 11.34
C ILE A 102 0.45 2.63 12.19
N VAL A 103 1.33 2.56 13.18
CA VAL A 103 1.43 1.40 14.06
C VAL A 103 0.11 1.16 14.81
N ASN A 104 -0.52 2.20 15.33
CA ASN A 104 -1.79 2.07 16.02
C ASN A 104 -2.92 1.60 15.10
N GLU A 105 -2.94 2.06 13.86
CA GLU A 105 -3.90 1.59 12.85
C GLU A 105 -3.69 0.12 12.52
N ILE A 106 -2.44 -0.31 12.34
CA ILE A 106 -2.13 -1.73 12.11
C ILE A 106 -2.57 -2.59 13.31
N LYS A 107 -2.27 -2.13 14.53
CA LYS A 107 -2.71 -2.85 15.74
C LYS A 107 -4.23 -3.00 15.80
N SER A 108 -4.98 -1.96 15.44
CA SER A 108 -6.44 -2.01 15.42
C SER A 108 -6.96 -3.02 14.38
N VAL A 109 -6.33 -3.07 13.22
CA VAL A 109 -6.67 -4.06 12.17
C VAL A 109 -6.37 -5.48 12.65
N LEU A 110 -5.25 -5.69 13.33
CA LEU A 110 -4.85 -6.99 13.85
C LEU A 110 -5.81 -7.53 14.94
N GLN A 111 -6.57 -6.66 15.60
CA GLN A 111 -7.64 -7.07 16.51
C GLN A 111 -8.82 -7.73 15.76
N ILE A 112 -9.06 -7.31 14.51
CA ILE A 112 -10.14 -7.81 13.66
C ILE A 112 -9.66 -8.99 12.82
N PHE A 113 -8.43 -8.91 12.32
CA PHE A 113 -7.81 -9.89 11.43
C PHE A 113 -6.39 -10.20 11.93
N SER A 114 -6.24 -11.30 12.66
CA SER A 114 -5.00 -11.66 13.34
C SER A 114 -3.96 -12.27 12.39
N ALA A 115 -3.43 -11.47 11.48
CA ALA A 115 -2.38 -11.89 10.55
C ALA A 115 -1.06 -12.11 11.28
N ASN A 116 -0.23 -13.01 10.74
CA ASN A 116 1.11 -13.29 11.24
C ASN A 116 2.23 -12.92 10.27
N GLY A 117 1.89 -12.30 9.14
CA GLY A 117 2.84 -11.76 8.20
C GLY A 117 2.23 -10.62 7.40
N ALA A 118 3.06 -9.65 6.99
CA ALA A 118 2.63 -8.48 6.24
C ALA A 118 3.35 -8.39 4.90
N VAL A 119 2.61 -8.00 3.87
CA VAL A 119 3.13 -7.57 2.58
C VAL A 119 2.92 -6.06 2.51
N ILE A 120 3.99 -5.30 2.43
CA ILE A 120 3.93 -3.84 2.36
C ILE A 120 3.89 -3.41 0.90
N VAL A 121 2.95 -2.52 0.57
CA VAL A 121 2.88 -1.85 -0.73
C VAL A 121 3.13 -0.37 -0.51
N SER A 122 4.09 0.19 -1.22
CA SER A 122 4.45 1.60 -1.12
C SER A 122 4.69 2.22 -2.50
N ASP A 123 4.61 3.53 -2.60
CA ASP A 123 4.94 4.26 -3.82
C ASP A 123 6.35 4.88 -3.77
N GLY A 124 7.08 4.76 -2.67
CA GLY A 124 8.42 5.28 -2.58
C GLY A 124 9.09 5.16 -1.22
N GLU A 125 10.28 5.76 -1.12
CA GLU A 125 11.15 5.66 0.04
C GLU A 125 10.54 6.26 1.32
N ASP A 126 9.80 7.36 1.19
CA ASP A 126 9.17 8.02 2.35
C ASP A 126 8.21 7.09 3.08
N ASP A 127 7.39 6.35 2.34
CA ASP A 127 6.45 5.40 2.93
C ASP A 127 7.18 4.19 3.53
N GLU A 128 8.31 3.81 2.93
CA GLU A 128 9.09 2.65 3.39
C GLU A 128 9.89 2.94 4.66
N MET A 129 10.08 4.20 5.03
CA MET A 129 10.80 4.56 6.27
C MET A 129 10.09 4.09 7.54
N VAL A 130 8.80 3.78 7.46
CA VAL A 130 8.04 3.24 8.60
C VAL A 130 8.20 1.71 8.76
N ILE A 131 8.78 1.02 7.78
CA ILE A 131 8.89 -0.45 7.80
C ILE A 131 9.57 -0.97 9.07
N PRO A 132 10.71 -0.41 9.55
CA PRO A 132 11.32 -0.89 10.79
C PRO A 132 10.39 -0.82 12.00
N VAL A 133 9.49 0.16 12.04
CA VAL A 133 8.50 0.29 13.13
C VAL A 133 7.40 -0.75 12.98
N ILE A 134 6.94 -1.00 11.74
CA ILE A 134 5.95 -2.04 11.44
C ILE A 134 6.47 -3.43 11.81
N GLN A 135 7.75 -3.72 11.59
CA GLN A 135 8.39 -4.98 11.94
C GLN A 135 8.25 -5.34 13.42
N ASN A 136 8.14 -4.36 14.29
CA ASN A 136 7.95 -4.59 15.72
C ASN A 136 6.53 -5.07 16.05
N VAL A 137 5.58 -4.89 15.15
CA VAL A 137 4.16 -5.22 15.36
C VAL A 137 3.78 -6.50 14.62
N ILE A 138 4.29 -6.68 13.41
CA ILE A 138 4.02 -7.82 12.53
C ILE A 138 5.23 -8.07 11.63
N PRO A 139 5.66 -9.32 11.45
CA PRO A 139 6.77 -9.63 10.53
C PRO A 139 6.43 -9.18 9.10
N VAL A 140 7.30 -8.37 8.51
CA VAL A 140 7.18 -7.97 7.10
C VAL A 140 7.86 -9.04 6.24
N VAL A 141 7.06 -9.75 5.45
CA VAL A 141 7.55 -10.85 4.62
C VAL A 141 7.97 -10.40 3.22
N SER A 142 7.38 -9.28 2.75
CA SER A 142 7.73 -8.71 1.44
C SER A 142 7.40 -7.24 1.38
N VAL A 143 8.16 -6.50 0.57
CA VAL A 143 7.91 -5.09 0.25
C VAL A 143 7.78 -4.95 -1.26
N GLN A 144 6.67 -4.39 -1.72
CA GLN A 144 6.37 -4.15 -3.11
C GLN A 144 6.35 -2.64 -3.37
N ARG A 145 7.28 -2.15 -4.16
CA ARG A 145 7.29 -0.74 -4.56
C ARG A 145 6.60 -0.58 -5.91
N VAL A 146 5.60 0.28 -5.95
CA VAL A 146 4.87 0.62 -7.18
C VAL A 146 5.68 1.65 -7.95
N VAL A 147 6.02 1.32 -9.20
CA VAL A 147 6.74 2.21 -10.10
C VAL A 147 5.80 2.60 -11.23
N MET A 148 5.58 3.91 -11.40
CA MET A 148 4.79 4.43 -12.49
C MET A 148 5.56 4.29 -13.81
N GLN A 149 4.89 3.74 -14.83
CA GLN A 149 5.43 3.73 -16.17
C GLN A 149 5.13 5.04 -16.87
N VAL A 150 6.17 5.77 -17.26
CA VAL A 150 6.02 7.01 -18.04
C VAL A 150 6.31 6.70 -19.51
N SER A 151 5.38 7.05 -20.37
CA SER A 151 5.55 6.86 -21.82
C SER A 151 6.44 7.95 -22.41
N ARG A 152 7.58 7.55 -22.98
CA ARG A 152 8.45 8.48 -23.74
C ARG A 152 7.73 9.15 -24.89
N THR A 153 6.75 8.47 -25.50
CA THR A 153 5.95 9.02 -26.59
C THR A 153 5.13 10.23 -26.15
N ILE A 154 4.56 10.18 -24.94
CA ILE A 154 3.81 11.32 -24.38
C ILE A 154 4.73 12.50 -24.12
N GLU A 155 5.90 12.29 -23.52
CA GLU A 155 6.89 13.33 -23.28
C GLU A 155 7.35 13.97 -24.59
N HIS A 156 7.58 13.17 -25.60
CA HIS A 156 7.97 13.67 -26.94
C HIS A 156 6.86 14.51 -27.58
N SER A 157 5.60 14.09 -27.45
CA SER A 157 4.43 14.84 -27.93
C SER A 157 4.32 16.20 -27.25
N TYR A 158 4.56 16.28 -25.95
CA TYR A 158 4.61 17.55 -25.22
C TYR A 158 5.69 18.49 -25.76
N ALA A 159 6.87 17.99 -26.03
CA ALA A 159 7.97 18.78 -26.57
C ALA A 159 7.61 19.39 -27.95
N VAL A 160 6.85 18.68 -28.77
CA VAL A 160 6.38 19.17 -30.09
C VAL A 160 5.33 20.27 -29.94
N PHE A 161 4.37 20.10 -29.03
CA PHE A 161 3.31 21.09 -28.80
C PHE A 161 3.77 22.31 -27.99
N GLY A 162 4.84 22.21 -27.24
CA GLY A 162 5.40 23.31 -26.46
C GLY A 162 6.20 24.33 -27.23
N LYS A 163 6.28 24.19 -28.57
CA LYS A 163 6.94 25.17 -29.44
C LYS A 163 5.94 26.18 -30.01
#